data_ef5bf533a13c22534822334297c35c59
#
_entry.id   ef5bf533a13c22534822334297c35c59
#
_cell.length_a   1.000
_cell.length_b   1.000
_cell.length_c   1.000
_cell.angle_alpha   90.00
_cell.angle_beta   90.00
_cell.angle_gamma   90.00
#
_symmetry.space_group_name_H-M   'P 1'
#
loop_
_entity.id
_entity.type
_entity.pdbx_description
1 polymer ?
#
loop_
_entity_poly.entity_id
_entity_poly.type
_entity_poly.pdbx_seq_one_letter_code
_entity_poly.pdbx_strand_id
1 'polypeptide(L)'
;MGKSTLMNRLIGQKIAITSNKPQTTRNRIQTVYTSEEGQIVFLDTPGIHKSANKLGDYMVKTAESTFGEVDVILWLVEPTDYIGAGERHILETLAKTRTPVILVINKIDKVKKDDLLHYIDVYRRERDFEEIVPVSAATGDNTEELLKCIFKYLPYGPAFYDEDTITDQPERQIVAELIREKALRSLDEEVPHGIAVVIDRMQYGQRIVEIDATIICERESHKGIIIGKQGSMLKKIGTLARREIEELLEQQVNLKLWVKVKKDWRDSDYMLKNFGYFQDRQ
;
A
#
# COMPACT_ATOMS: atom_id res chain seq x y z
N MET A 1 -7.23 0.82 8.13
CA MET A 1 -6.81 2.24 8.08
C MET A 1 -6.95 2.89 6.69
N GLY A 2 -6.64 2.21 5.57
CA GLY A 2 -6.93 2.70 4.21
C GLY A 2 -5.88 3.64 3.61
N LYS A 3 -4.60 3.52 3.97
CA LYS A 3 -3.47 4.32 3.42
C LYS A 3 -3.45 4.34 1.89
N SER A 4 -3.31 3.17 1.28
CA SER A 4 -3.28 3.04 -0.19
C SER A 4 -4.58 3.50 -0.87
N THR A 5 -5.74 3.38 -0.19
CA THR A 5 -7.00 3.91 -0.70
C THR A 5 -6.98 5.44 -0.74
N LEU A 6 -6.49 6.07 0.33
CA LEU A 6 -6.35 7.53 0.37
C LEU A 6 -5.37 8.01 -0.69
N MET A 7 -4.21 7.38 -0.80
CA MET A 7 -3.21 7.74 -1.79
C MET A 7 -3.75 7.63 -3.22
N ASN A 8 -4.37 6.52 -3.59
CA ASN A 8 -5.01 6.36 -4.91
C ASN A 8 -6.10 7.42 -5.15
N ARG A 9 -6.85 7.82 -4.11
CA ARG A 9 -7.87 8.86 -4.20
C ARG A 9 -7.25 10.24 -4.49
N LEU A 10 -6.17 10.60 -3.78
CA LEU A 10 -5.49 11.89 -3.95
C LEU A 10 -4.84 12.00 -5.32
N ILE A 11 -4.24 10.91 -5.81
CA ILE A 11 -3.59 10.85 -7.13
C ILE A 11 -4.61 10.77 -8.28
N GLY A 12 -5.83 10.28 -8.03
CA GLY A 12 -6.84 10.05 -9.07
C GLY A 12 -6.64 8.78 -9.90
N GLN A 13 -5.61 7.98 -9.58
CA GLN A 13 -5.29 6.73 -10.26
C GLN A 13 -4.99 5.60 -9.27
N LYS A 14 -5.18 4.36 -9.72
CA LYS A 14 -4.88 3.17 -8.93
C LYS A 14 -3.43 2.71 -9.13
N ILE A 15 -2.53 3.20 -8.31
CA ILE A 15 -1.11 2.82 -8.29
C ILE A 15 -0.84 1.78 -7.18
N ALA A 16 -1.36 2.02 -5.97
CA ALA A 16 -1.19 1.10 -4.86
C ALA A 16 -2.36 0.13 -4.75
N ILE A 17 -2.04 -1.12 -4.43
CA ILE A 17 -3.05 -2.15 -4.21
C ILE A 17 -3.81 -1.92 -2.91
N THR A 18 -5.07 -2.32 -2.91
CA THR A 18 -5.96 -2.15 -1.75
C THR A 18 -6.58 -3.49 -1.34
N SER A 19 -6.62 -3.76 -0.04
CA SER A 19 -7.26 -4.94 0.51
C SER A 19 -7.74 -4.70 1.94
N ASN A 20 -8.74 -5.47 2.38
CA ASN A 20 -9.17 -5.47 3.77
C ASN A 20 -8.23 -6.30 4.67
N LYS A 21 -7.21 -6.95 4.10
CA LYS A 21 -6.29 -7.81 4.84
C LYS A 21 -5.09 -6.99 5.34
N PRO A 22 -4.54 -7.29 6.53
CA PRO A 22 -3.33 -6.64 7.00
C PRO A 22 -2.14 -6.95 6.10
N GLN A 23 -1.10 -6.11 6.15
CA GLN A 23 0.12 -6.26 5.36
C GLN A 23 -0.11 -6.26 3.83
N THR A 24 -1.08 -5.45 3.36
CA THR A 24 -1.36 -5.28 1.95
C THR A 24 -0.18 -4.61 1.23
N THR A 25 0.27 -3.46 1.71
CA THR A 25 1.48 -2.79 1.23
C THR A 25 2.70 -3.39 1.91
N ARG A 26 3.69 -3.84 1.14
CA ARG A 26 4.92 -4.46 1.62
C ARG A 26 6.18 -3.67 1.31
N ASN A 27 6.19 -2.97 0.19
CA ASN A 27 7.26 -2.07 -0.23
C ASN A 27 6.84 -0.61 -0.03
N ARG A 28 7.80 0.29 0.05
CA ARG A 28 7.55 1.71 -0.10
C ARG A 28 7.11 1.99 -1.55
N ILE A 29 5.98 2.64 -1.72
CA ILE A 29 5.47 3.05 -3.03
C ILE A 29 5.52 4.56 -3.08
N GLN A 30 6.24 5.10 -4.06
CA GLN A 30 6.31 6.52 -4.33
C GLN A 30 5.28 6.90 -5.38
N THR A 31 4.52 7.96 -5.10
CA THR A 31 3.59 8.55 -6.06
C THR A 31 3.70 10.07 -6.01
N VAL A 32 3.43 10.72 -7.12
CA VAL A 32 3.56 12.16 -7.29
C VAL A 32 2.17 12.75 -7.55
N TYR A 33 1.81 13.74 -6.76
CA TYR A 33 0.64 14.57 -6.97
C TYR A 33 1.11 15.94 -7.44
N THR A 34 0.66 16.40 -8.59
CA THR A 34 1.00 17.72 -9.15
C THR A 34 -0.25 18.55 -9.32
N SER A 35 -0.21 19.82 -8.91
CA SER A 35 -1.25 20.82 -9.05
C SER A 35 -0.65 22.21 -9.28
N GLU A 36 -1.49 23.21 -9.49
CA GLU A 36 -1.06 24.61 -9.59
C GLU A 36 -0.39 25.13 -8.31
N GLU A 37 -0.73 24.55 -7.14
CA GLU A 37 -0.13 24.92 -5.85
C GLU A 37 1.28 24.36 -5.67
N GLY A 38 1.64 23.31 -6.40
CA GLY A 38 2.93 22.65 -6.31
C GLY A 38 2.86 21.13 -6.45
N GLN A 39 3.90 20.47 -5.99
CA GLN A 39 4.08 19.03 -6.11
C GLN A 39 4.23 18.37 -4.73
N ILE A 40 3.53 17.27 -4.51
CA ILE A 40 3.65 16.43 -3.31
C ILE A 40 4.15 15.05 -3.73
N VAL A 41 5.27 14.61 -3.16
CA VAL A 41 5.77 13.25 -3.32
C VAL A 41 5.27 12.42 -2.14
N PHE A 42 4.29 11.56 -2.37
CA PHE A 42 3.79 10.64 -1.36
C PHE A 42 4.62 9.37 -1.29
N LEU A 43 4.95 8.95 -0.07
CA LEU A 43 5.59 7.68 0.21
C LEU A 43 4.60 6.78 0.98
N ASP A 44 3.87 5.89 0.28
CA ASP A 44 3.04 4.88 0.95
C ASP A 44 3.94 3.79 1.52
N THR A 45 3.88 3.63 2.83
CA THR A 45 4.72 2.69 3.57
C THR A 45 3.93 1.49 4.06
N PRO A 46 4.57 0.34 4.27
CA PRO A 46 3.97 -0.76 5.01
C PRO A 46 3.43 -0.28 6.36
N GLY A 47 2.39 -0.93 6.85
CA GLY A 47 1.88 -0.65 8.19
C GLY A 47 2.86 -1.12 9.27
N ILE A 48 3.09 -0.28 10.28
CA ILE A 48 3.89 -0.64 11.46
C ILE A 48 3.10 -1.65 12.29
N HIS A 49 3.71 -2.79 12.58
CA HIS A 49 3.11 -3.87 13.35
C HIS A 49 4.21 -4.71 14.01
N LYS A 50 3.84 -5.53 14.99
CA LYS A 50 4.79 -6.47 15.59
C LYS A 50 5.19 -7.52 14.56
N SER A 51 6.47 -7.57 14.21
CA SER A 51 7.00 -8.54 13.24
C SER A 51 6.97 -9.97 13.80
N ALA A 52 6.73 -10.93 12.91
CA ALA A 52 6.76 -12.36 13.21
C ALA A 52 7.73 -13.14 12.31
N ASN A 53 8.34 -12.49 11.32
CA ASN A 53 9.27 -13.09 10.36
C ASN A 53 10.11 -12.00 9.67
N LYS A 54 11.14 -12.37 8.91
CA LYS A 54 12.04 -11.42 8.24
C LYS A 54 11.35 -10.48 7.26
N LEU A 55 10.30 -10.93 6.56
CA LEU A 55 9.49 -10.03 5.72
C LEU A 55 8.83 -8.94 6.58
N GLY A 56 8.29 -9.29 7.74
CA GLY A 56 7.72 -8.32 8.67
C GLY A 56 8.77 -7.35 9.21
N ASP A 57 9.99 -7.84 9.55
CA ASP A 57 11.11 -6.98 9.96
C ASP A 57 11.49 -5.98 8.85
N TYR A 58 11.55 -6.46 7.60
CA TYR A 58 11.78 -5.60 6.44
C TYR A 58 10.71 -4.50 6.33
N MET A 59 9.43 -4.87 6.46
CA MET A 59 8.30 -3.92 6.37
C MET A 59 8.37 -2.84 7.45
N VAL A 60 8.65 -3.22 8.70
CA VAL A 60 8.79 -2.26 9.82
C VAL A 60 9.95 -1.32 9.58
N LYS A 61 11.14 -1.84 9.23
CA LYS A 61 12.32 -1.03 8.92
C LYS A 61 12.07 -0.07 7.77
N THR A 62 11.38 -0.51 6.71
CA THR A 62 11.02 0.34 5.56
C THR A 62 10.11 1.49 5.98
N ALA A 63 9.15 1.25 6.88
CA ALA A 63 8.28 2.30 7.38
C ALA A 63 9.02 3.29 8.29
N GLU A 64 9.86 2.79 9.20
CA GLU A 64 10.58 3.62 10.17
C GLU A 64 11.67 4.48 9.50
N SER A 65 12.41 3.93 8.52
CA SER A 65 13.44 4.68 7.79
C SER A 65 12.88 5.90 7.07
N THR A 66 11.62 5.82 6.62
CA THR A 66 10.97 6.92 5.88
C THR A 66 10.71 8.16 6.76
N PHE A 67 10.60 8.01 8.09
CA PHE A 67 10.25 9.15 8.97
C PHE A 67 11.28 10.27 8.98
N GLY A 68 12.55 9.95 8.75
CA GLY A 68 13.64 10.94 8.68
C GLY A 68 13.86 11.54 7.28
N GLU A 69 13.17 11.05 6.28
CA GLU A 69 13.36 11.42 4.87
C GLU A 69 12.26 12.37 4.35
N VAL A 70 11.22 12.63 5.16
CA VAL A 70 10.01 13.37 4.71
C VAL A 70 9.82 14.68 5.46
N ASP A 71 9.20 15.64 4.79
CA ASP A 71 8.87 16.96 5.35
C ASP A 71 7.65 16.91 6.27
N VAL A 72 6.71 15.97 6.03
CA VAL A 72 5.50 15.79 6.84
C VAL A 72 5.09 14.32 6.90
N ILE A 73 4.61 13.89 8.05
CA ILE A 73 4.10 12.53 8.27
C ILE A 73 2.57 12.59 8.36
N LEU A 74 1.90 11.76 7.56
CA LEU A 74 0.46 11.51 7.69
C LEU A 74 0.24 10.24 8.51
N TRP A 75 -0.28 10.37 9.71
CA TRP A 75 -0.66 9.21 10.50
C TRP A 75 -2.16 8.91 10.32
N LEU A 76 -2.46 7.84 9.58
CA LEU A 76 -3.83 7.42 9.32
C LEU A 76 -4.35 6.48 10.41
N VAL A 77 -5.52 6.83 10.94
CA VAL A 77 -6.26 6.05 11.94
C VAL A 77 -7.71 5.86 11.51
N GLU A 78 -8.45 5.00 12.21
CA GLU A 78 -9.90 4.89 12.09
C GLU A 78 -10.55 5.50 13.34
N PRO A 79 -11.81 5.98 13.26
CA PRO A 79 -12.54 6.46 14.45
C PRO A 79 -12.57 5.36 15.52
N THR A 80 -12.17 5.70 16.74
CA THR A 80 -12.12 4.76 17.89
C THR A 80 -12.38 5.47 19.20
N ASP A 81 -12.97 4.75 20.17
CA ASP A 81 -13.20 5.24 21.52
C ASP A 81 -11.96 5.10 22.42
N TYR A 82 -10.96 4.35 22.00
CA TYR A 82 -9.74 4.13 22.79
C TYR A 82 -8.52 3.84 21.90
N ILE A 83 -7.35 4.17 22.39
CA ILE A 83 -6.07 3.92 21.72
C ILE A 83 -5.58 2.51 22.04
N GLY A 84 -5.47 1.67 21.01
CA GLY A 84 -4.98 0.30 21.13
C GLY A 84 -3.46 0.23 21.31
N ALA A 85 -2.96 -0.96 21.69
CA ALA A 85 -1.52 -1.17 21.90
C ALA A 85 -0.67 -0.91 20.64
N GLY A 86 -1.20 -1.21 19.44
CA GLY A 86 -0.53 -0.92 18.17
C GLY A 86 -0.40 0.57 17.89
N GLU A 87 -1.43 1.35 18.20
CA GLU A 87 -1.43 2.80 18.04
C GLU A 87 -0.51 3.48 19.06
N ARG A 88 -0.49 2.99 20.33
CA ARG A 88 0.47 3.47 21.35
C ARG A 88 1.91 3.27 20.90
N HIS A 89 2.24 2.13 20.32
CA HIS A 89 3.59 1.88 19.77
C HIS A 89 3.94 2.88 18.64
N ILE A 90 2.97 3.22 17.77
CA ILE A 90 3.19 4.24 16.74
C ILE A 90 3.36 5.63 17.38
N LEU A 91 2.55 6.00 18.38
CA LEU A 91 2.70 7.26 19.12
C LEU A 91 4.09 7.39 19.75
N GLU A 92 4.60 6.32 20.40
CA GLU A 92 5.95 6.27 20.96
C GLU A 92 7.04 6.45 19.90
N THR A 93 6.82 5.93 18.70
CA THR A 93 7.76 6.08 17.58
C THR A 93 7.71 7.49 17.02
N LEU A 94 6.51 8.05 16.83
CA LEU A 94 6.31 9.43 16.37
C LEU A 94 6.81 10.47 17.37
N ALA A 95 6.81 10.17 18.67
CA ALA A 95 7.36 11.06 19.69
C ALA A 95 8.87 11.30 19.56
N LYS A 96 9.58 10.43 18.83
CA LYS A 96 11.02 10.53 18.60
C LYS A 96 11.38 11.35 17.37
N THR A 97 10.43 11.65 16.49
CA THR A 97 10.66 12.47 15.30
C THR A 97 10.42 13.95 15.58
N ARG A 98 11.12 14.80 14.84
CA ARG A 98 10.86 16.26 14.78
C ARG A 98 10.02 16.64 13.57
N THR A 99 9.77 15.68 12.68
CA THR A 99 8.94 15.90 11.49
C THR A 99 7.50 16.19 11.89
N PRO A 100 6.86 17.21 11.34
CA PRO A 100 5.45 17.52 11.57
C PRO A 100 4.55 16.31 11.32
N VAL A 101 3.57 16.08 12.20
CA VAL A 101 2.64 14.95 12.09
C VAL A 101 1.21 15.45 11.97
N ILE A 102 0.59 15.16 10.83
CA ILE A 102 -0.84 15.38 10.61
C ILE A 102 -1.58 14.08 10.94
N LEU A 103 -2.50 14.13 11.89
CA LEU A 103 -3.39 13.01 12.18
C LEU A 103 -4.54 12.99 11.17
N VAL A 104 -4.70 11.87 10.45
CA VAL A 104 -5.79 11.69 9.48
C VAL A 104 -6.77 10.64 10.00
N ILE A 105 -7.94 11.06 10.46
CA ILE A 105 -9.00 10.16 10.90
C ILE A 105 -9.82 9.76 9.68
N ASN A 106 -9.54 8.57 9.14
CA ASN A 106 -10.16 8.07 7.91
C ASN A 106 -11.44 7.27 8.20
N LYS A 107 -12.26 7.06 7.17
CA LYS A 107 -13.53 6.31 7.19
C LYS A 107 -14.63 7.01 7.99
N ILE A 108 -14.68 8.35 7.94
CA ILE A 108 -15.75 9.13 8.59
C ILE A 108 -17.14 8.84 7.99
N ASP A 109 -17.19 8.25 6.79
CA ASP A 109 -18.42 7.74 6.15
C ASP A 109 -19.10 6.63 6.95
N LYS A 110 -18.40 6.03 7.92
CA LYS A 110 -18.92 4.91 8.75
C LYS A 110 -19.40 5.32 10.14
N VAL A 111 -19.26 6.59 10.50
CA VAL A 111 -19.64 7.10 11.81
C VAL A 111 -20.60 8.28 11.68
N LYS A 112 -21.31 8.59 12.76
CA LYS A 112 -22.18 9.77 12.79
C LYS A 112 -21.33 11.03 12.93
N LYS A 113 -21.76 12.11 12.29
CA LYS A 113 -21.06 13.41 12.37
C LYS A 113 -20.95 13.93 13.81
N ASP A 114 -21.97 13.71 14.62
CA ASP A 114 -22.00 14.15 16.01
C ASP A 114 -20.95 13.46 16.90
N ASP A 115 -20.56 12.22 16.54
CA ASP A 115 -19.55 11.46 17.28
C ASP A 115 -18.11 11.84 16.88
N LEU A 116 -17.94 12.60 15.78
CA LEU A 116 -16.62 12.90 15.22
C LEU A 116 -15.74 13.70 16.18
N LEU A 117 -16.31 14.68 16.89
CA LEU A 117 -15.58 15.48 17.88
C LEU A 117 -15.04 14.61 19.01
N HIS A 118 -15.81 13.62 19.44
CA HIS A 118 -15.36 12.65 20.44
C HIS A 118 -14.12 11.88 19.97
N TYR A 119 -14.10 11.37 18.74
CA TYR A 119 -12.94 10.65 18.21
C TYR A 119 -11.71 11.55 18.05
N ILE A 120 -11.89 12.81 17.67
CA ILE A 120 -10.81 13.80 17.63
C ILE A 120 -10.21 13.99 19.03
N ASP A 121 -11.05 14.12 20.05
CA ASP A 121 -10.60 14.35 21.43
C ASP A 121 -9.84 13.15 22.01
N VAL A 122 -10.20 11.90 21.61
CA VAL A 122 -9.44 10.70 22.00
C VAL A 122 -7.98 10.81 21.62
N TYR A 123 -7.68 11.23 20.38
CA TYR A 123 -6.30 11.36 19.90
C TYR A 123 -5.61 12.63 20.41
N ARG A 124 -6.33 13.74 20.52
CA ARG A 124 -5.78 15.02 21.01
C ARG A 124 -5.22 14.92 22.43
N ARG A 125 -5.76 14.05 23.26
CA ARG A 125 -5.28 13.81 24.64
C ARG A 125 -3.94 13.07 24.69
N GLU A 126 -3.58 12.36 23.64
CA GLU A 126 -2.36 11.54 23.59
C GLU A 126 -1.15 12.33 23.06
N ARG A 127 -1.37 13.29 22.15
CA ARG A 127 -0.33 14.12 21.54
C ARG A 127 -0.93 15.40 20.94
N ASP A 128 -0.14 16.49 20.96
CA ASP A 128 -0.38 17.67 20.13
C ASP A 128 0.07 17.35 18.69
N PHE A 129 -0.92 17.25 17.79
CA PHE A 129 -0.69 17.12 16.36
C PHE A 129 -0.73 18.48 15.71
N GLU A 130 0.06 18.69 14.66
CA GLU A 130 0.06 19.93 13.90
C GLU A 130 -1.31 20.21 13.27
N GLU A 131 -1.97 19.17 12.77
CA GLU A 131 -3.34 19.23 12.27
C GLU A 131 -4.04 17.90 12.57
N ILE A 132 -5.37 17.93 12.70
CA ILE A 132 -6.22 16.73 12.77
C ILE A 132 -7.28 16.86 11.70
N VAL A 133 -7.20 16.01 10.67
CA VAL A 133 -8.07 16.09 9.50
C VAL A 133 -8.90 14.82 9.35
N PRO A 134 -10.20 14.90 9.66
CA PRO A 134 -11.12 13.78 9.39
C PRO A 134 -11.41 13.67 7.89
N VAL A 135 -11.32 12.47 7.31
CA VAL A 135 -11.53 12.23 5.88
C VAL A 135 -12.30 10.94 5.61
N SER A 136 -12.86 10.81 4.42
CA SER A 136 -13.22 9.52 3.85
C SER A 136 -12.47 9.28 2.55
N ALA A 137 -11.49 8.42 2.59
CA ALA A 137 -10.77 8.01 1.38
C ALA A 137 -11.69 7.27 0.37
N ALA A 138 -12.78 6.67 0.83
CA ALA A 138 -13.72 5.96 -0.02
C ALA A 138 -14.62 6.92 -0.83
N THR A 139 -15.18 7.94 -0.19
CA THR A 139 -16.08 8.91 -0.82
C THR A 139 -15.34 10.13 -1.38
N GLY A 140 -14.18 10.46 -0.83
CA GLY A 140 -13.42 11.68 -1.14
C GLY A 140 -13.73 12.84 -0.19
N ASP A 141 -14.60 12.61 0.81
CA ASP A 141 -14.96 13.67 1.74
C ASP A 141 -13.72 14.23 2.45
N ASN A 142 -13.58 15.55 2.42
CA ASN A 142 -12.55 16.34 3.08
C ASN A 142 -11.09 16.05 2.62
N THR A 143 -10.91 15.39 1.46
CA THR A 143 -9.57 15.11 0.93
C THR A 143 -8.88 16.36 0.37
N GLU A 144 -9.61 17.34 -0.14
CA GLU A 144 -9.05 18.63 -0.59
C GLU A 144 -8.49 19.44 0.59
N GLU A 145 -9.18 19.43 1.74
CA GLU A 145 -8.67 20.10 2.92
C GLU A 145 -7.42 19.44 3.47
N LEU A 146 -7.33 18.11 3.37
CA LEU A 146 -6.10 17.39 3.69
C LEU A 146 -4.93 17.84 2.79
N LEU A 147 -5.14 18.00 1.49
CA LEU A 147 -4.10 18.50 0.57
C LEU A 147 -3.63 19.91 0.98
N LYS A 148 -4.56 20.82 1.28
CA LYS A 148 -4.22 22.17 1.75
C LYS A 148 -3.42 22.14 3.05
N CYS A 149 -3.80 21.25 4.00
CA CYS A 149 -3.05 21.07 5.24
C CYS A 149 -1.63 20.56 4.96
N ILE A 150 -1.44 19.61 4.02
CA ILE A 150 -0.12 19.11 3.66
C ILE A 150 0.74 20.24 3.09
N PHE A 151 0.23 21.02 2.13
CA PHE A 151 0.98 22.12 1.51
C PHE A 151 1.51 23.16 2.50
N LYS A 152 0.83 23.41 3.62
CA LYS A 152 1.30 24.31 4.68
C LYS A 152 2.66 23.92 5.28
N TYR A 153 2.99 22.62 5.26
CA TYR A 153 4.19 22.06 5.91
C TYR A 153 5.28 21.68 4.92
N LEU A 154 5.02 21.82 3.61
CA LEU A 154 6.02 21.55 2.58
C LEU A 154 6.93 22.75 2.34
N PRO A 155 8.23 22.53 2.13
CA PRO A 155 9.15 23.62 1.78
C PRO A 155 8.89 24.13 0.37
N TYR A 156 9.18 25.42 0.14
CA TYR A 156 9.19 25.96 -1.21
C TYR A 156 10.44 25.48 -1.96
N GLY A 157 10.23 25.03 -3.20
CA GLY A 157 11.32 24.52 -4.05
C GLY A 157 10.85 24.25 -5.48
N PRO A 158 11.78 23.84 -6.37
CA PRO A 158 11.41 23.39 -7.70
C PRO A 158 10.68 22.05 -7.63
N ALA A 159 9.86 21.76 -8.66
CA ALA A 159 9.30 20.44 -8.85
C ALA A 159 10.43 19.41 -9.05
N PHE A 160 10.28 18.22 -8.45
CA PHE A 160 11.25 17.13 -8.58
C PHE A 160 10.98 16.23 -9.78
N TYR A 161 9.73 16.23 -10.26
CA TYR A 161 9.24 15.35 -11.33
C TYR A 161 8.51 16.16 -12.39
N ASP A 162 8.46 15.65 -13.60
CA ASP A 162 7.65 16.20 -14.68
C ASP A 162 6.15 16.16 -14.30
N GLU A 163 5.36 17.08 -14.87
CA GLU A 163 3.95 17.30 -14.48
C GLU A 163 3.05 16.05 -14.66
N ASP A 164 3.37 15.21 -15.63
CA ASP A 164 2.67 13.98 -15.97
C ASP A 164 3.18 12.74 -15.21
N THR A 165 4.25 12.90 -14.42
CA THR A 165 4.79 11.79 -13.62
C THR A 165 3.86 11.47 -12.43
N ILE A 166 3.39 10.24 -12.37
CA ILE A 166 2.49 9.77 -11.30
C ILE A 166 3.20 8.86 -10.30
N THR A 167 4.17 8.08 -10.77
CA THR A 167 4.95 7.15 -9.93
C THR A 167 6.29 6.83 -10.60
N ASP A 168 7.27 6.46 -9.79
CA ASP A 168 8.56 5.93 -10.25
C ASP A 168 8.57 4.39 -10.30
N GLN A 169 7.45 3.74 -9.93
CA GLN A 169 7.38 2.29 -9.88
C GLN A 169 7.41 1.69 -11.31
N PRO A 170 8.28 0.72 -11.58
CA PRO A 170 8.25 0.00 -12.85
C PRO A 170 6.89 -0.68 -13.07
N GLU A 171 6.32 -0.58 -14.27
CA GLU A 171 5.04 -1.22 -14.63
C GLU A 171 4.99 -2.70 -14.25
N ARG A 172 6.10 -3.41 -14.44
CA ARG A 172 6.26 -4.81 -14.05
C ARG A 172 5.97 -5.05 -12.56
N GLN A 173 6.34 -4.11 -11.69
CA GLN A 173 6.09 -4.20 -10.26
C GLN A 173 4.62 -3.92 -9.94
N ILE A 174 4.02 -2.92 -10.59
CA ILE A 174 2.59 -2.61 -10.45
C ILE A 174 1.75 -3.81 -10.90
N VAL A 175 2.09 -4.44 -12.03
CA VAL A 175 1.44 -5.65 -12.54
C VAL A 175 1.53 -6.80 -11.54
N ALA A 176 2.71 -7.05 -10.95
CA ALA A 176 2.86 -8.08 -9.91
C ALA A 176 1.96 -7.81 -8.69
N GLU A 177 1.90 -6.56 -8.26
CA GLU A 177 1.05 -6.15 -7.13
C GLU A 177 -0.45 -6.27 -7.49
N LEU A 178 -0.90 -5.92 -8.69
CA LEU A 178 -2.28 -6.13 -9.13
C LEU A 178 -2.68 -7.61 -9.08
N ILE A 179 -1.81 -8.51 -9.53
CA ILE A 179 -2.04 -9.96 -9.41
C ILE A 179 -2.13 -10.36 -7.93
N ARG A 180 -1.21 -9.86 -7.10
CA ARG A 180 -1.20 -10.13 -5.66
C ARG A 180 -2.47 -9.62 -4.97
N GLU A 181 -2.97 -8.45 -5.34
CA GLU A 181 -4.25 -7.91 -4.82
C GLU A 181 -5.41 -8.87 -5.10
N LYS A 182 -5.52 -9.39 -6.33
CA LYS A 182 -6.62 -10.32 -6.67
C LYS A 182 -6.49 -11.64 -5.92
N ALA A 183 -5.29 -12.12 -5.71
CA ALA A 183 -5.05 -13.27 -4.85
C ALA A 183 -5.43 -12.98 -3.39
N LEU A 184 -5.01 -11.82 -2.82
CA LEU A 184 -5.39 -11.40 -1.46
C LEU A 184 -6.90 -11.33 -1.26
N ARG A 185 -7.64 -10.81 -2.25
CA ARG A 185 -9.11 -10.66 -2.18
C ARG A 185 -9.87 -11.97 -2.42
N SER A 186 -9.26 -12.93 -3.10
CA SER A 186 -9.89 -14.20 -3.47
C SER A 186 -9.58 -15.35 -2.53
N LEU A 187 -8.56 -15.22 -1.69
CA LEU A 187 -8.09 -16.26 -0.77
C LEU A 187 -8.40 -15.84 0.67
N ASP A 188 -8.59 -16.82 1.55
CA ASP A 188 -8.94 -16.60 2.94
C ASP A 188 -7.93 -17.20 3.92
N GLU A 189 -8.13 -16.98 5.21
CA GLU A 189 -7.31 -17.46 6.33
C GLU A 189 -5.83 -17.06 6.18
N GLU A 190 -4.92 -18.03 6.34
CA GLU A 190 -3.46 -17.84 6.34
C GLU A 190 -2.84 -17.71 4.92
N VAL A 191 -3.53 -18.23 3.88
CA VAL A 191 -2.96 -18.34 2.53
C VAL A 191 -2.54 -16.98 1.97
N PRO A 192 -3.36 -15.91 2.07
CA PRO A 192 -3.01 -14.60 1.52
C PRO A 192 -1.72 -14.01 2.10
N HIS A 193 -1.43 -14.28 3.37
CA HIS A 193 -0.27 -13.70 4.06
C HIS A 193 1.05 -14.29 3.59
N GLY A 194 1.03 -15.53 3.09
CA GLY A 194 2.20 -16.28 2.64
C GLY A 194 2.44 -16.26 1.13
N ILE A 195 1.81 -15.33 0.37
CA ILE A 195 2.02 -15.26 -1.09
C ILE A 195 2.93 -14.11 -1.49
N ALA A 196 3.70 -14.34 -2.56
CA ALA A 196 4.37 -13.31 -3.35
C ALA A 196 4.06 -13.54 -4.83
N VAL A 197 4.25 -12.53 -5.67
CA VAL A 197 4.07 -12.65 -7.12
C VAL A 197 5.35 -12.20 -7.81
N VAL A 198 5.82 -13.01 -8.74
CA VAL A 198 6.98 -12.73 -9.56
C VAL A 198 6.54 -12.72 -11.02
N ILE A 199 6.88 -11.66 -11.73
CA ILE A 199 6.71 -11.62 -13.19
C ILE A 199 7.92 -12.31 -13.80
N ASP A 200 7.71 -13.48 -14.37
CA ASP A 200 8.78 -14.23 -15.04
C ASP A 200 9.14 -13.59 -16.39
N ARG A 201 8.12 -13.16 -17.13
CA ARG A 201 8.24 -12.52 -18.44
C ARG A 201 7.18 -11.46 -18.61
N MET A 202 7.54 -10.31 -19.20
CA MET A 202 6.63 -9.28 -19.68
C MET A 202 7.17 -8.76 -21.00
N GLN A 203 6.40 -8.91 -22.07
CA GLN A 203 6.84 -8.59 -23.42
C GLN A 203 5.74 -7.88 -24.21
N TYR A 204 6.06 -6.69 -24.69
CA TYR A 204 5.15 -5.86 -25.46
C TYR A 204 5.14 -6.33 -26.92
N GLY A 205 3.97 -6.71 -27.40
CA GLY A 205 3.69 -6.92 -28.81
C GLY A 205 2.99 -5.72 -29.43
N GLN A 206 2.68 -5.78 -30.71
CA GLN A 206 1.99 -4.67 -31.39
C GLN A 206 0.56 -4.41 -30.88
N ARG A 207 -0.14 -5.44 -30.42
CA ARG A 207 -1.53 -5.37 -29.95
C ARG A 207 -1.77 -6.02 -28.59
N ILE A 208 -0.91 -6.89 -28.16
CA ILE A 208 -1.09 -7.72 -26.97
C ILE A 208 0.22 -7.74 -26.18
N VAL A 209 0.13 -7.52 -24.87
CA VAL A 209 1.25 -7.72 -23.94
C VAL A 209 1.20 -9.15 -23.41
N GLU A 210 2.29 -9.89 -23.61
CA GLU A 210 2.45 -11.25 -23.07
C GLU A 210 3.03 -11.18 -21.67
N ILE A 211 2.31 -11.71 -20.68
CA ILE A 211 2.72 -11.70 -19.28
C ILE A 211 2.68 -13.11 -18.72
N ASP A 212 3.85 -13.59 -18.27
CA ASP A 212 4.00 -14.83 -17.54
C ASP A 212 4.34 -14.50 -16.08
N ALA A 213 3.54 -14.97 -15.12
CA ALA A 213 3.74 -14.68 -13.72
C ALA A 213 3.56 -15.92 -12.84
N THR A 214 4.32 -15.96 -11.75
CA THR A 214 4.27 -17.03 -10.76
C THR A 214 3.79 -16.51 -9.40
N ILE A 215 2.74 -17.10 -8.88
CA ILE A 215 2.32 -16.92 -7.49
C ILE A 215 3.13 -17.87 -6.63
N ILE A 216 3.92 -17.33 -5.72
CA ILE A 216 4.72 -18.08 -4.75
C ILE A 216 3.88 -18.30 -3.49
N CYS A 217 3.93 -19.48 -2.90
CA CYS A 217 3.33 -19.81 -1.61
C CYS A 217 4.29 -20.68 -0.79
N GLU A 218 4.00 -20.87 0.51
CA GLU A 218 4.92 -21.58 1.41
C GLU A 218 4.68 -23.08 1.52
N ARG A 219 3.45 -23.56 1.25
CA ARG A 219 3.06 -24.96 1.48
C ARG A 219 2.31 -25.56 0.30
N GLU A 220 2.41 -26.88 0.12
CA GLU A 220 1.65 -27.58 -0.94
C GLU A 220 0.13 -27.47 -0.74
N SER A 221 -0.35 -27.46 0.52
CA SER A 221 -1.76 -27.20 0.82
C SER A 221 -2.22 -25.83 0.30
N HIS A 222 -1.39 -24.78 0.49
CA HIS A 222 -1.68 -23.44 -0.03
C HIS A 222 -1.74 -23.43 -1.56
N LYS A 223 -0.82 -24.15 -2.23
CA LYS A 223 -0.81 -24.28 -3.69
C LYS A 223 -2.12 -24.89 -4.19
N GLY A 224 -2.62 -25.95 -3.53
CA GLY A 224 -3.91 -26.56 -3.87
C GLY A 224 -5.08 -25.56 -3.77
N ILE A 225 -5.10 -24.73 -2.71
CA ILE A 225 -6.12 -23.70 -2.49
C ILE A 225 -6.04 -22.61 -3.55
N ILE A 226 -4.82 -22.14 -3.88
CA ILE A 226 -4.61 -21.08 -4.90
C ILE A 226 -5.01 -21.57 -6.30
N ILE A 227 -4.76 -22.82 -6.62
CA ILE A 227 -5.19 -23.42 -7.90
C ILE A 227 -6.69 -23.62 -7.90
N GLY A 228 -7.24 -24.16 -6.81
CA GLY A 228 -8.65 -24.48 -6.68
C GLY A 228 -9.07 -25.72 -7.50
N LYS A 229 -10.33 -26.14 -7.32
CA LYS A 229 -10.87 -27.30 -8.06
C LYS A 229 -10.80 -27.05 -9.56
N GLN A 230 -10.11 -27.92 -10.29
CA GLN A 230 -9.91 -27.82 -11.74
C GLN A 230 -9.34 -26.45 -12.19
N GLY A 231 -8.54 -25.80 -11.37
CA GLY A 231 -7.93 -24.49 -11.68
C GLY A 231 -8.86 -23.28 -11.55
N SER A 232 -10.06 -23.46 -10.98
CA SER A 232 -11.10 -22.41 -10.93
C SER A 232 -10.67 -21.16 -10.18
N MET A 233 -9.94 -21.30 -9.05
CA MET A 233 -9.50 -20.16 -8.26
C MET A 233 -8.39 -19.39 -8.99
N LEU A 234 -7.41 -20.07 -9.54
CA LEU A 234 -6.33 -19.45 -10.32
C LEU A 234 -6.88 -18.72 -11.55
N LYS A 235 -7.86 -19.32 -12.25
CA LYS A 235 -8.57 -18.69 -13.37
C LYS A 235 -9.30 -17.42 -12.93
N LYS A 236 -10.00 -17.45 -11.78
CA LYS A 236 -10.67 -16.28 -11.21
C LYS A 236 -9.67 -15.14 -10.93
N ILE A 237 -8.57 -15.46 -10.23
CA ILE A 237 -7.50 -14.49 -9.93
C ILE A 237 -6.96 -13.89 -11.23
N GLY A 238 -6.60 -14.71 -12.21
CA GLY A 238 -6.07 -14.27 -13.49
C GLY A 238 -7.04 -13.40 -14.29
N THR A 239 -8.34 -13.74 -14.32
CA THR A 239 -9.36 -12.95 -15.03
C THR A 239 -9.52 -11.56 -14.41
N LEU A 240 -9.55 -11.48 -13.07
CA LEU A 240 -9.70 -10.21 -12.36
C LEU A 240 -8.43 -9.35 -12.49
N ALA A 241 -7.25 -9.97 -12.42
CA ALA A 241 -5.98 -9.26 -12.58
C ALA A 241 -5.83 -8.72 -14.00
N ARG A 242 -6.10 -9.55 -15.01
CA ARG A 242 -5.98 -9.17 -16.41
C ARG A 242 -6.76 -7.89 -16.75
N ARG A 243 -7.99 -7.76 -16.28
CA ARG A 243 -8.82 -6.57 -16.54
C ARG A 243 -8.15 -5.28 -16.07
N GLU A 244 -7.65 -5.27 -14.84
CA GLU A 244 -6.98 -4.08 -14.31
C GLU A 244 -5.60 -3.83 -14.93
N ILE A 245 -4.92 -4.89 -15.34
CA ILE A 245 -3.64 -4.76 -16.06
C ILE A 245 -3.89 -4.19 -17.47
N GLU A 246 -4.97 -4.59 -18.15
CA GLU A 246 -5.39 -4.04 -19.45
C GLU A 246 -5.75 -2.54 -19.33
N GLU A 247 -6.41 -2.14 -18.23
CA GLU A 247 -6.70 -0.74 -17.92
C GLU A 247 -5.41 0.06 -17.67
N LEU A 248 -4.45 -0.51 -16.92
CA LEU A 248 -3.17 0.14 -16.61
C LEU A 248 -2.30 0.32 -17.86
N LEU A 249 -2.21 -0.70 -18.70
CA LEU A 249 -1.31 -0.71 -19.86
C LEU A 249 -1.96 -0.17 -21.15
N GLU A 250 -3.26 0.13 -21.11
CA GLU A 250 -4.07 0.55 -22.26
C GLU A 250 -3.95 -0.40 -23.46
N GLN A 251 -3.63 -1.67 -23.20
CA GLN A 251 -3.46 -2.72 -24.20
C GLN A 251 -4.09 -4.03 -23.75
N GLN A 252 -4.43 -4.89 -24.72
CA GLN A 252 -4.85 -6.25 -24.42
C GLN A 252 -3.71 -7.05 -23.79
N VAL A 253 -4.06 -7.95 -22.85
CA VAL A 253 -3.08 -8.74 -22.11
C VAL A 253 -3.39 -10.23 -22.19
N ASN A 254 -2.37 -11.01 -22.56
CA ASN A 254 -2.37 -12.46 -22.42
C ASN A 254 -1.62 -12.83 -21.13
N LEU A 255 -2.37 -13.03 -20.05
CA LEU A 255 -1.84 -13.34 -18.71
C LEU A 255 -1.83 -14.85 -18.47
N LYS A 256 -0.65 -15.42 -18.23
CA LYS A 256 -0.47 -16.80 -17.78
C LYS A 256 0.03 -16.83 -16.36
N LEU A 257 -0.65 -17.62 -15.51
CA LEU A 257 -0.32 -17.73 -14.09
C LEU A 257 0.11 -19.15 -13.73
N TRP A 258 1.19 -19.26 -12.96
CA TRP A 258 1.65 -20.49 -12.33
C TRP A 258 1.66 -20.34 -10.81
N VAL A 259 1.71 -21.47 -10.11
CA VAL A 259 1.84 -21.51 -8.65
C VAL A 259 3.02 -22.39 -8.29
N LYS A 260 3.98 -21.83 -7.52
CA LYS A 260 5.17 -22.54 -7.03
C LYS A 260 5.25 -22.47 -5.51
N VAL A 261 5.67 -23.58 -4.90
CA VAL A 261 5.95 -23.64 -3.47
C VAL A 261 7.41 -23.27 -3.23
N LYS A 262 7.63 -22.32 -2.33
CA LYS A 262 8.92 -21.94 -1.76
C LYS A 262 8.78 -21.92 -0.25
N LYS A 263 9.20 -23.00 0.38
CA LYS A 263 9.08 -23.19 1.82
C LYS A 263 9.82 -22.08 2.56
N ASP A 264 9.18 -21.53 3.60
CA ASP A 264 9.73 -20.54 4.52
C ASP A 264 10.37 -19.30 3.81
N TRP A 265 9.84 -18.91 2.64
CA TRP A 265 10.41 -17.82 1.84
C TRP A 265 10.42 -16.47 2.58
N ARG A 266 9.45 -16.26 3.50
CA ARG A 266 9.37 -15.02 4.30
C ARG A 266 10.50 -14.89 5.32
N ASP A 267 11.23 -15.97 5.61
CA ASP A 267 12.37 -16.01 6.53
C ASP A 267 13.72 -16.17 5.80
N SER A 268 13.74 -16.11 4.47
CA SER A 268 14.93 -16.25 3.63
C SER A 268 15.34 -14.92 3.00
N ASP A 269 16.47 -14.34 3.43
CA ASP A 269 17.00 -13.08 2.86
C ASP A 269 17.24 -13.19 1.35
N TYR A 270 17.72 -14.35 0.88
CA TYR A 270 17.92 -14.62 -0.54
C TYR A 270 16.59 -14.54 -1.32
N MET A 271 15.52 -15.18 -0.80
CA MET A 271 14.23 -15.16 -1.47
C MET A 271 13.55 -13.79 -1.36
N LEU A 272 13.68 -13.10 -0.23
CA LEU A 272 13.18 -11.74 -0.07
C LEU A 272 13.78 -10.81 -1.11
N LYS A 273 15.11 -10.86 -1.30
CA LYS A 273 15.79 -10.10 -2.34
C LYS A 273 15.28 -10.43 -3.74
N ASN A 274 15.13 -11.71 -4.07
CA ASN A 274 14.67 -12.16 -5.39
C ASN A 274 13.20 -11.78 -5.68
N PHE A 275 12.39 -11.61 -4.64
CA PHE A 275 10.97 -11.21 -4.78
C PHE A 275 10.76 -9.70 -4.67
N GLY A 276 11.84 -8.90 -4.64
CA GLY A 276 11.77 -7.44 -4.61
C GLY A 276 11.54 -6.83 -3.22
N TYR A 277 11.74 -7.62 -2.14
CA TYR A 277 11.70 -7.16 -0.76
C TYR A 277 13.12 -6.94 -0.24
N PHE A 278 13.75 -5.86 -0.68
CA PHE A 278 15.13 -5.55 -0.29
C PHE A 278 15.33 -4.04 -0.23
N GLN A 279 16.03 -3.58 0.81
CA GLN A 279 16.58 -2.22 0.84
C GLN A 279 18.00 -2.30 0.28
N ASP A 280 18.27 -1.59 -0.82
CA ASP A 280 19.66 -1.30 -1.18
C ASP A 280 20.28 -0.52 -0.01
N ARG A 281 21.40 -1.03 0.52
CA ARG A 281 22.21 -0.25 1.43
C ARG A 281 22.81 0.89 0.59
N GLN A 282 22.22 2.08 0.71
CA GLN A 282 22.91 3.30 0.34
C GLN A 282 24.02 3.61 1.34
#